data_00aa72b8bb230f5fb09672256ea679d6
#
_entry.id   00aa72b8bb230f5fb09672256ea679d6
#
_cell.length_a   1.000
_cell.length_b   1.000
_cell.length_c   1.000
_cell.angle_alpha   90.00
_cell.angle_beta   90.00
_cell.angle_gamma   90.00
#
_symmetry.space_group_name_H-M   'P 1'
#
loop_
_entity.id
_entity.type
_entity.pdbx_description
1 polymer ?
#
loop_
_entity_poly.entity_id
_entity_poly.type
_entity_poly.pdbx_seq_one_letter_code
_entity_poly.pdbx_strand_id
1 'polypeptide(L)'
;MCIQANHFLADDMDKAMKHALETEEAPLGRQILDQLQDNLKIAAEDMIPICQDTGMAVIFMKIGQDVHFEGGSLEDAINEGVRQGYVEGYLRKSVVGDPIIRENTKDNTPAVIHYSIVPGDKVEIKVAPKGFGSENMSRVFMLKPADGIEGVKEAILTAVRDAGPNACPPMVVGVGIGGTFEKCALMAKEALTREAGSHSGTTWVKDLEEEMLETINKLGIGPGGLGGTTTALAVNVNTYPTHIAGLPVAVNICCHVNRHIIREV
;
A
#
# COMPACT_ATOMS: atom_id res chain seq x y z
N MET A 1 6.99 12.69 9.41
CA MET A 1 6.68 11.50 8.58
C MET A 1 5.41 11.68 7.74
N CYS A 2 4.24 12.03 8.29
CA CYS A 2 3.00 12.20 7.49
C CYS A 2 3.15 13.22 6.35
N ILE A 3 3.72 14.40 6.63
CA ILE A 3 3.97 15.44 5.63
C ILE A 3 4.90 14.90 4.54
N GLN A 4 6.07 14.41 4.92
CA GLN A 4 7.09 13.92 3.99
C GLN A 4 6.57 12.80 3.08
N ALA A 5 5.82 11.82 3.63
CA ALA A 5 5.24 10.75 2.83
C ALA A 5 4.21 11.24 1.81
N ASN A 6 3.55 12.37 2.06
CA ASN A 6 2.54 12.93 1.15
C ASN A 6 3.13 13.89 0.09
N HIS A 7 4.37 14.35 0.26
CA HIS A 7 5.01 15.29 -0.66
C HIS A 7 6.08 14.63 -1.54
N PHE A 8 6.69 13.54 -1.05
CA PHE A 8 7.76 12.85 -1.75
C PHE A 8 7.42 11.38 -1.93
N LEU A 9 7.52 10.91 -3.16
CA LEU A 9 7.46 9.49 -3.45
C LEU A 9 8.81 8.85 -3.09
N ALA A 10 8.80 7.60 -2.63
CA ALA A 10 10.03 6.87 -2.33
C ALA A 10 10.82 6.57 -3.63
N ASP A 11 12.14 6.48 -3.51
CA ASP A 11 13.06 6.33 -4.66
C ASP A 11 12.79 5.08 -5.49
N ASP A 12 12.36 3.98 -4.87
CA ASP A 12 12.01 2.75 -5.55
C ASP A 12 10.77 2.93 -6.44
N MET A 13 9.76 3.63 -5.94
CA MET A 13 8.55 3.95 -6.69
C MET A 13 8.83 4.93 -7.83
N ASP A 14 9.67 5.95 -7.61
CA ASP A 14 10.09 6.88 -8.66
C ASP A 14 10.83 6.14 -9.78
N LYS A 15 11.72 5.22 -9.44
CA LYS A 15 12.41 4.35 -10.42
C LYS A 15 11.43 3.46 -11.17
N ALA A 16 10.47 2.84 -10.48
CA ALA A 16 9.46 2.00 -11.11
C ALA A 16 8.58 2.81 -12.09
N MET A 17 8.19 4.02 -11.73
CA MET A 17 7.42 4.93 -12.59
C MET A 17 8.23 5.39 -13.82
N LYS A 18 9.52 5.69 -13.67
CA LYS A 18 10.41 6.04 -14.80
C LYS A 18 10.57 4.86 -15.74
N HIS A 19 10.81 3.66 -15.21
CA HIS A 19 10.88 2.44 -16.03
C HIS A 19 9.55 2.17 -16.76
N ALA A 20 8.44 2.37 -16.11
CA ALA A 20 7.12 2.26 -16.73
C ALA A 20 6.96 3.22 -17.92
N LEU A 21 7.38 4.48 -17.77
CA LEU A 21 7.35 5.47 -18.85
C LEU A 21 8.21 5.07 -20.05
N GLU A 22 9.38 4.48 -19.80
CA GLU A 22 10.29 3.99 -20.85
C GLU A 22 9.73 2.79 -21.61
N THR A 23 9.01 1.90 -20.92
CA THR A 23 8.56 0.61 -21.45
C THR A 23 7.09 0.58 -21.91
N GLU A 24 6.29 1.57 -21.54
CA GLU A 24 4.89 1.65 -21.96
C GLU A 24 4.78 1.78 -23.49
N GLU A 25 4.00 0.92 -24.11
CA GLU A 25 3.87 0.87 -25.58
C GLU A 25 2.75 1.78 -26.10
N ALA A 26 1.70 1.99 -25.31
CA ALA A 26 0.56 2.80 -25.73
C ALA A 26 0.89 4.30 -25.67
N PRO A 27 0.70 5.08 -26.75
CA PRO A 27 1.00 6.52 -26.75
C PRO A 27 0.25 7.29 -25.67
N LEU A 28 -1.02 6.96 -25.42
CA LEU A 28 -1.81 7.60 -24.35
C LEU A 28 -1.29 7.20 -22.98
N GLY A 29 -0.93 5.92 -22.79
CA GLY A 29 -0.33 5.45 -21.55
C GLY A 29 0.97 6.20 -21.21
N ARG A 30 1.85 6.39 -22.18
CA ARG A 30 3.07 7.21 -22.04
C ARG A 30 2.77 8.64 -21.64
N GLN A 31 1.80 9.28 -22.30
CA GLN A 31 1.41 10.66 -21.97
C GLN A 31 0.91 10.77 -20.52
N ILE A 32 0.14 9.77 -20.04
CA ILE A 32 -0.35 9.75 -18.67
C ILE A 32 0.80 9.57 -17.69
N LEU A 33 1.73 8.63 -17.94
CA LEU A 33 2.89 8.41 -17.09
C LEU A 33 3.79 9.65 -17.00
N ASP A 34 3.98 10.34 -18.12
CA ASP A 34 4.72 11.61 -18.18
C ASP A 34 4.05 12.68 -17.30
N GLN A 35 2.73 12.86 -17.40
CA GLN A 35 1.98 13.76 -16.53
C GLN A 35 2.07 13.40 -15.06
N LEU A 36 2.07 12.09 -14.73
CA LEU A 36 2.27 11.64 -13.36
C LEU A 36 3.68 11.98 -12.83
N GLN A 37 4.71 11.85 -13.66
CA GLN A 37 6.08 12.26 -13.32
C GLN A 37 6.17 13.78 -13.10
N ASP A 38 5.56 14.58 -13.98
CA ASP A 38 5.50 16.03 -13.80
C ASP A 38 4.79 16.41 -12.50
N ASN A 39 3.68 15.73 -12.16
CA ASN A 39 2.98 15.95 -10.90
C ASN A 39 3.88 15.67 -9.68
N LEU A 40 4.66 14.60 -9.70
CA LEU A 40 5.60 14.28 -8.61
C LEU A 40 6.66 15.38 -8.44
N LYS A 41 7.18 15.90 -9.54
CA LYS A 41 8.15 16.98 -9.55
C LYS A 41 7.56 18.28 -8.99
N ILE A 42 6.39 18.69 -9.46
CA ILE A 42 5.67 19.89 -8.98
C ILE A 42 5.37 19.75 -7.48
N ALA A 43 4.88 18.59 -7.04
CA ALA A 43 4.56 18.35 -5.64
C ALA A 43 5.79 18.52 -4.74
N ALA A 44 6.95 18.02 -5.18
CA ALA A 44 8.20 18.14 -4.43
C ALA A 44 8.76 19.56 -4.44
N GLU A 45 8.72 20.26 -5.58
CA GLU A 45 9.23 21.63 -5.73
C GLU A 45 8.39 22.67 -4.96
N ASP A 46 7.06 22.55 -5.07
CA ASP A 46 6.13 23.51 -4.46
C ASP A 46 5.71 23.13 -3.04
N MET A 47 6.21 21.99 -2.52
CA MET A 47 5.85 21.47 -1.19
C MET A 47 4.33 21.33 -1.01
N ILE A 48 3.67 20.75 -2.00
CA ILE A 48 2.24 20.43 -1.97
C ILE A 48 2.03 18.90 -2.01
N PRO A 49 0.91 18.38 -1.49
CA PRO A 49 0.65 16.94 -1.54
C PRO A 49 0.57 16.41 -2.99
N ILE A 50 1.15 15.23 -3.23
CA ILE A 50 1.13 14.55 -4.54
C ILE A 50 -0.30 14.28 -5.04
N CYS A 51 -1.25 14.08 -4.13
CA CYS A 51 -2.63 13.76 -4.43
C CYS A 51 -3.56 14.48 -3.46
N GLN A 52 -4.79 14.78 -3.90
CA GLN A 52 -5.85 15.32 -3.02
C GLN A 52 -6.28 14.32 -1.92
N ASP A 53 -6.14 13.02 -2.16
CA ASP A 53 -6.34 12.01 -1.13
C ASP A 53 -5.01 11.74 -0.41
N THR A 54 -4.78 12.44 0.68
CA THR A 54 -3.61 12.27 1.54
C THR A 54 -3.75 11.08 2.50
N GLY A 55 -4.84 10.35 2.39
CA GLY A 55 -5.07 9.05 2.98
C GLY A 55 -5.39 9.08 4.47
N MET A 56 -5.66 7.89 4.99
CA MET A 56 -5.69 7.59 6.41
C MET A 56 -4.32 7.08 6.84
N ALA A 57 -3.79 7.54 7.96
CA ALA A 57 -2.49 7.10 8.46
C ALA A 57 -2.56 5.64 8.92
N VAL A 58 -1.86 4.75 8.22
CA VAL A 58 -1.60 3.38 8.66
C VAL A 58 -0.18 3.33 9.20
N ILE A 59 -0.01 2.84 10.41
CA ILE A 59 1.27 2.83 11.12
C ILE A 59 1.61 1.39 11.51
N PHE A 60 2.79 0.95 11.10
CA PHE A 60 3.37 -0.30 11.56
C PHE A 60 4.51 0.04 12.52
N MET A 61 4.44 -0.51 13.72
CA MET A 61 5.48 -0.36 14.73
C MET A 61 6.09 -1.70 15.07
N LYS A 62 7.41 -1.82 14.89
CA LYS A 62 8.19 -2.91 15.47
C LYS A 62 8.84 -2.39 16.74
N ILE A 63 8.46 -2.95 17.86
CA ILE A 63 8.90 -2.53 19.18
C ILE A 63 9.89 -3.55 19.70
N GLY A 64 11.10 -3.11 20.00
CA GLY A 64 12.11 -3.95 20.67
C GLY A 64 11.59 -4.44 22.01
N GLN A 65 11.84 -5.72 22.31
CA GLN A 65 11.36 -6.35 23.55
C GLN A 65 11.86 -5.66 24.83
N ASP A 66 13.01 -4.99 24.74
CA ASP A 66 13.66 -4.31 25.85
C ASP A 66 13.30 -2.79 25.93
N VAL A 67 12.38 -2.33 25.07
CA VAL A 67 11.90 -0.94 25.06
C VAL A 67 10.90 -0.72 26.19
N HIS A 68 11.08 0.37 26.91
CA HIS A 68 10.11 0.89 27.88
C HIS A 68 9.65 2.29 27.49
N PHE A 69 8.33 2.49 27.40
CA PHE A 69 7.74 3.80 27.12
C PHE A 69 7.38 4.49 28.41
N GLU A 70 7.79 5.76 28.55
CA GLU A 70 7.47 6.62 29.69
C GLU A 70 6.75 7.88 29.21
N GLY A 71 6.02 8.54 30.09
CA GLY A 71 5.43 9.85 29.84
C GLY A 71 4.01 9.85 29.26
N GLY A 72 3.29 8.73 29.30
CA GLY A 72 1.88 8.67 28.93
C GLY A 72 1.52 7.56 27.96
N SER A 73 0.35 7.68 27.33
CA SER A 73 -0.14 6.70 26.36
C SER A 73 0.63 6.79 25.04
N LEU A 74 1.15 5.67 24.59
CA LEU A 74 1.83 5.57 23.30
C LEU A 74 0.86 5.87 22.12
N GLU A 75 -0.37 5.37 22.19
CA GLU A 75 -1.37 5.64 21.15
C GLU A 75 -1.75 7.12 21.08
N ASP A 76 -1.88 7.80 22.22
CA ASP A 76 -2.17 9.24 22.25
C ASP A 76 -1.02 10.03 21.63
N ALA A 77 0.22 9.66 21.92
CA ALA A 77 1.40 10.31 21.36
C ALA A 77 1.48 10.12 19.83
N ILE A 78 1.17 8.91 19.32
CA ILE A 78 1.11 8.64 17.89
C ILE A 78 0.01 9.45 17.21
N ASN A 79 -1.20 9.45 17.78
CA ASN A 79 -2.32 10.21 17.24
C ASN A 79 -2.05 11.71 17.26
N GLU A 80 -1.41 12.23 18.32
CA GLU A 80 -0.98 13.63 18.35
C GLU A 80 0.01 13.94 17.23
N GLY A 81 0.98 13.07 16.98
CA GLY A 81 1.91 13.22 15.85
C GLY A 81 1.21 13.20 14.48
N VAL A 82 0.18 12.36 14.31
CA VAL A 82 -0.66 12.33 13.11
C VAL A 82 -1.48 13.63 12.99
N ARG A 83 -2.14 14.06 14.07
CA ARG A 83 -2.90 15.31 14.11
C ARG A 83 -2.03 16.51 13.69
N GLN A 84 -0.85 16.66 14.29
CA GLN A 84 0.08 17.73 13.92
C GLN A 84 0.47 17.63 12.43
N GLY A 85 0.87 16.45 11.97
CA GLY A 85 1.27 16.25 10.59
C GLY A 85 0.19 16.61 9.58
N TYR A 86 -1.06 16.24 9.83
CA TYR A 86 -2.17 16.53 8.92
C TYR A 86 -2.67 17.97 9.02
N VAL A 87 -2.58 18.60 10.17
CA VAL A 87 -2.98 20.01 10.36
C VAL A 87 -1.90 20.95 9.82
N GLU A 88 -0.66 20.79 10.24
CA GLU A 88 0.46 21.66 9.87
C GLU A 88 0.91 21.47 8.41
N GLY A 89 0.80 20.23 7.90
CA GLY A 89 1.10 19.91 6.50
C GLY A 89 -0.01 20.24 5.52
N TYR A 90 -1.12 20.87 5.98
CA TYR A 90 -2.29 21.17 5.15
C TYR A 90 -2.83 19.95 4.41
N LEU A 91 -2.66 18.75 4.98
CA LEU A 91 -3.15 17.51 4.41
C LEU A 91 -4.68 17.40 4.59
N ARG A 92 -5.32 16.64 3.71
CA ARG A 92 -6.78 16.45 3.76
C ARG A 92 -7.17 15.63 5.00
N LYS A 93 -8.10 16.15 5.81
CA LYS A 93 -8.69 15.46 6.95
C LYS A 93 -9.82 14.57 6.46
N SER A 94 -9.55 13.29 6.24
CA SER A 94 -10.48 12.35 5.59
C SER A 94 -11.14 11.38 6.57
N VAL A 95 -10.72 11.36 7.84
CA VAL A 95 -11.23 10.43 8.85
C VAL A 95 -12.58 10.89 9.39
N VAL A 96 -13.53 9.97 9.47
CA VAL A 96 -14.83 10.14 10.12
C VAL A 96 -14.86 9.34 11.43
N GLY A 97 -15.39 9.93 12.50
CA GLY A 97 -15.40 9.34 13.83
C GLY A 97 -16.36 8.15 13.98
N ASP A 98 -17.38 8.09 13.14
CA ASP A 98 -18.30 6.96 13.05
C ASP A 98 -18.54 6.58 11.58
N PRO A 99 -18.47 5.29 11.22
CA PRO A 99 -18.55 4.87 9.82
C PRO A 99 -19.95 5.04 9.20
N ILE A 100 -20.99 5.17 9.99
CA ILE A 100 -22.39 5.34 9.54
C ILE A 100 -22.84 6.79 9.63
N ILE A 101 -22.62 7.45 10.79
CA ILE A 101 -22.98 8.86 11.04
C ILE A 101 -22.07 9.80 10.26
N ARG A 102 -20.79 9.46 10.11
CA ARG A 102 -19.79 10.07 9.23
C ARG A 102 -19.42 11.52 9.59
N GLU A 103 -19.47 11.88 10.86
CA GLU A 103 -18.92 13.16 11.31
C GLU A 103 -17.39 13.15 11.20
N ASN A 104 -16.83 14.18 10.53
CA ASN A 104 -15.40 14.30 10.34
C ASN A 104 -14.67 14.64 11.65
N THR A 105 -13.55 13.96 11.91
CA THR A 105 -12.75 14.20 13.13
C THR A 105 -11.97 15.52 13.11
N LYS A 106 -11.81 16.14 11.92
CA LYS A 106 -11.16 17.42 11.64
C LYS A 106 -9.63 17.46 11.80
N ASP A 107 -9.03 16.37 12.22
CA ASP A 107 -7.58 16.25 12.44
C ASP A 107 -6.95 14.98 11.84
N ASN A 108 -7.76 14.16 11.16
CA ASN A 108 -7.38 12.90 10.54
C ASN A 108 -6.94 11.79 11.51
N THR A 109 -7.39 11.86 12.75
CA THR A 109 -7.21 10.80 13.75
C THR A 109 -8.52 10.03 13.97
N PRO A 110 -8.47 8.80 14.52
CA PRO A 110 -7.27 8.06 14.90
C PRO A 110 -6.54 7.46 13.69
N ALA A 111 -5.26 7.19 13.86
CA ALA A 111 -4.50 6.34 12.95
C ALA A 111 -4.90 4.86 13.11
N VAL A 112 -4.65 4.05 12.08
CA VAL A 112 -4.71 2.59 12.18
C VAL A 112 -3.31 2.10 12.55
N ILE A 113 -3.14 1.58 13.78
CA ILE A 113 -1.83 1.23 14.31
C ILE A 113 -1.72 -0.29 14.48
N HIS A 114 -0.65 -0.85 13.94
CA HIS A 114 -0.30 -2.25 14.08
C HIS A 114 1.04 -2.38 14.82
N TYR A 115 1.05 -3.18 15.87
CA TYR A 115 2.24 -3.43 16.69
C TYR A 115 2.79 -4.83 16.45
N SER A 116 4.11 -4.95 16.46
CA SER A 116 4.82 -6.22 16.55
C SER A 116 5.98 -6.10 17.52
N ILE A 117 6.21 -7.15 18.33
CA ILE A 117 7.34 -7.21 19.24
C ILE A 117 8.47 -7.95 18.53
N VAL A 118 9.67 -7.37 18.58
CA VAL A 118 10.89 -7.91 17.99
C VAL A 118 12.02 -7.96 19.04
N PRO A 119 13.07 -8.76 18.89
CA PRO A 119 14.23 -8.69 19.76
C PRO A 119 14.90 -7.29 19.67
N GLY A 120 15.48 -6.84 20.80
CA GLY A 120 16.29 -5.61 20.86
C GLY A 120 15.61 -4.47 21.60
N ASP A 121 16.22 -3.29 21.50
CA ASP A 121 15.93 -2.09 22.28
C ASP A 121 15.55 -0.87 21.40
N LYS A 122 15.20 -1.11 20.12
CA LYS A 122 14.84 -0.05 19.17
C LYS A 122 13.38 -0.14 18.77
N VAL A 123 12.87 0.98 18.26
CA VAL A 123 11.53 1.06 17.69
C VAL A 123 11.64 1.46 16.21
N GLU A 124 11.16 0.61 15.33
CA GLU A 124 10.94 0.97 13.92
C GLU A 124 9.50 1.46 13.75
N ILE A 125 9.34 2.65 13.22
CA ILE A 125 8.04 3.24 12.90
C ILE A 125 7.95 3.39 11.38
N LYS A 126 6.94 2.76 10.79
CA LYS A 126 6.59 2.93 9.38
C LYS A 126 5.24 3.62 9.28
N VAL A 127 5.20 4.76 8.61
CA VAL A 127 3.96 5.51 8.33
C VAL A 127 3.63 5.36 6.85
N ALA A 128 2.46 4.82 6.56
CA ALA A 128 1.94 4.59 5.21
C ALA A 128 0.56 5.23 5.06
N PRO A 129 0.48 6.48 4.59
CA PRO A 129 -0.82 7.10 4.30
C PRO A 129 -1.53 6.35 3.17
N LYS A 130 -2.70 5.77 3.45
CA LYS A 130 -3.44 4.92 2.52
C LYS A 130 -4.69 5.61 1.99
N GLY A 131 -4.67 5.94 0.70
CA GLY A 131 -5.82 6.50 -0.01
C GLY A 131 -6.96 5.50 -0.20
N PHE A 132 -8.20 5.96 -0.10
CA PHE A 132 -9.37 5.08 -0.05
C PHE A 132 -9.95 4.73 -1.43
N GLY A 133 -9.63 5.45 -2.48
CA GLY A 133 -10.01 5.05 -3.84
C GLY A 133 -9.52 3.63 -4.15
N SER A 134 -8.24 3.38 -3.94
CA SER A 134 -7.65 2.06 -4.12
C SER A 134 -7.92 1.10 -2.96
N GLU A 135 -8.04 1.57 -1.71
CA GLU A 135 -8.38 0.73 -0.56
C GLU A 135 -9.72 0.02 -0.76
N ASN A 136 -10.72 0.72 -1.26
CA ASN A 136 -12.06 0.17 -1.53
C ASN A 136 -12.06 -0.97 -2.58
N MET A 137 -10.99 -1.08 -3.37
CA MET A 137 -10.84 -2.12 -4.40
C MET A 137 -10.21 -3.40 -3.85
N SER A 138 -9.79 -3.41 -2.59
CA SER A 138 -9.16 -4.58 -1.95
C SER A 138 -10.18 -5.68 -1.66
N ARG A 139 -9.72 -6.94 -1.62
CA ARG A 139 -10.56 -8.13 -1.43
C ARG A 139 -9.91 -9.14 -0.49
N VAL A 140 -10.74 -9.88 0.22
CA VAL A 140 -10.33 -11.06 0.99
C VAL A 140 -11.09 -12.27 0.48
N PHE A 141 -10.36 -13.34 0.22
CA PHE A 141 -10.89 -14.61 -0.26
C PHE A 141 -10.55 -15.72 0.74
N MET A 142 -11.54 -16.49 1.13
CA MET A 142 -11.34 -17.68 1.95
C MET A 142 -11.37 -18.92 1.04
N LEU A 143 -10.21 -19.19 0.41
CA LEU A 143 -10.07 -20.31 -0.52
C LEU A 143 -9.99 -21.65 0.22
N LYS A 144 -10.22 -22.74 -0.50
CA LYS A 144 -10.01 -24.10 -0.04
C LYS A 144 -8.59 -24.54 -0.37
N PRO A 145 -7.95 -25.40 0.43
CA PRO A 145 -6.62 -25.94 0.09
C PRO A 145 -6.54 -26.59 -1.30
N ALA A 146 -7.66 -27.18 -1.76
CA ALA A 146 -7.74 -27.79 -3.09
C ALA A 146 -7.66 -26.79 -4.25
N ASP A 147 -7.95 -25.50 -4.02
CA ASP A 147 -7.85 -24.45 -5.04
C ASP A 147 -6.37 -24.16 -5.38
N GLY A 148 -5.48 -24.45 -4.44
CA GLY A 148 -4.03 -24.39 -4.66
C GLY A 148 -3.53 -23.06 -5.17
N ILE A 149 -2.38 -23.09 -5.87
CA ILE A 149 -1.75 -21.87 -6.40
C ILE A 149 -2.60 -21.22 -7.50
N GLU A 150 -3.34 -21.99 -8.28
CA GLU A 150 -4.20 -21.44 -9.34
C GLU A 150 -5.37 -20.64 -8.75
N GLY A 151 -5.95 -21.10 -7.64
CA GLY A 151 -6.95 -20.32 -6.90
C GLY A 151 -6.38 -19.01 -6.36
N VAL A 152 -5.14 -19.01 -5.89
CA VAL A 152 -4.46 -17.78 -5.45
C VAL A 152 -4.27 -16.80 -6.61
N LYS A 153 -3.78 -17.28 -7.76
CA LYS A 153 -3.60 -16.44 -8.96
C LYS A 153 -4.92 -15.83 -9.42
N GLU A 154 -5.99 -16.62 -9.47
CA GLU A 154 -7.31 -16.11 -9.87
C GLU A 154 -7.89 -15.12 -8.85
N ALA A 155 -7.66 -15.30 -7.55
CA ALA A 155 -8.05 -14.33 -6.53
C ALA A 155 -7.35 -12.97 -6.75
N ILE A 156 -6.04 -12.98 -7.06
CA ILE A 156 -5.27 -11.77 -7.37
C ILE A 156 -5.83 -11.10 -8.64
N LEU A 157 -6.02 -11.85 -9.71
CA LEU A 157 -6.54 -11.32 -10.98
C LEU A 157 -7.96 -10.78 -10.85
N THR A 158 -8.81 -11.46 -10.08
CA THR A 158 -10.17 -11.00 -9.81
C THR A 158 -10.16 -9.65 -9.10
N ALA A 159 -9.34 -9.50 -8.04
CA ALA A 159 -9.24 -8.23 -7.33
C ALA A 159 -8.75 -7.09 -8.23
N VAL A 160 -7.76 -7.36 -9.11
CA VAL A 160 -7.21 -6.36 -10.03
C VAL A 160 -8.21 -5.99 -11.13
N ARG A 161 -8.92 -6.96 -11.71
CA ARG A 161 -9.97 -6.71 -12.73
C ARG A 161 -11.11 -5.89 -12.14
N ASP A 162 -11.58 -6.24 -10.94
CA ASP A 162 -12.64 -5.50 -10.23
C ASP A 162 -12.20 -4.07 -9.88
N ALA A 163 -10.93 -3.89 -9.55
CA ALA A 163 -10.35 -2.57 -9.29
C ALA A 163 -10.37 -1.70 -10.56
N GLY A 164 -9.87 -2.24 -11.67
CA GLY A 164 -9.85 -1.56 -12.95
C GLY A 164 -9.32 -0.12 -12.83
N PRO A 165 -9.96 0.85 -13.51
CA PRO A 165 -9.57 2.27 -13.45
C PRO A 165 -9.78 2.91 -12.07
N ASN A 166 -10.66 2.35 -11.22
CA ASN A 166 -11.02 2.94 -9.92
C ASN A 166 -9.85 2.95 -8.91
N ALA A 167 -8.82 2.11 -9.15
CA ALA A 167 -7.62 2.09 -8.33
C ALA A 167 -6.56 3.12 -8.73
N CYS A 168 -6.80 3.93 -9.75
CA CYS A 168 -5.84 4.89 -10.31
C CYS A 168 -4.50 4.21 -10.69
N PRO A 169 -4.51 3.25 -11.65
CA PRO A 169 -3.30 2.57 -12.07
C PRO A 169 -2.27 3.54 -12.72
N PRO A 170 -0.97 3.16 -12.76
CA PRO A 170 -0.47 1.82 -12.43
C PRO A 170 -0.49 1.51 -10.93
N MET A 171 -0.84 0.28 -10.59
CA MET A 171 -1.08 -0.15 -9.21
C MET A 171 0.17 -0.73 -8.56
N VAL A 172 0.18 -0.72 -7.21
CA VAL A 172 0.98 -1.67 -6.42
C VAL A 172 0.01 -2.65 -5.77
N VAL A 173 0.26 -3.93 -5.93
CA VAL A 173 -0.60 -5.01 -5.43
C VAL A 173 0.10 -5.72 -4.29
N GLY A 174 -0.46 -5.59 -3.09
CA GLY A 174 0.00 -6.31 -1.90
C GLY A 174 -0.86 -7.57 -1.69
N VAL A 175 -0.22 -8.70 -1.51
CA VAL A 175 -0.90 -9.99 -1.32
C VAL A 175 -0.48 -10.61 0.00
N GLY A 176 -1.44 -11.10 0.76
CA GLY A 176 -1.20 -11.89 1.97
C GLY A 176 -1.79 -13.28 1.80
N ILE A 177 -0.98 -14.33 1.95
CA ILE A 177 -1.39 -15.72 1.78
C ILE A 177 -1.17 -16.48 3.08
N GLY A 178 -2.20 -17.13 3.56
CA GLY A 178 -2.15 -17.93 4.80
C GLY A 178 -2.53 -17.15 6.05
N GLY A 179 -2.20 -17.69 7.22
CA GLY A 179 -2.68 -17.17 8.51
C GLY A 179 -4.16 -17.40 8.72
N THR A 180 -4.84 -16.38 9.19
CA THR A 180 -6.26 -16.28 9.45
C THR A 180 -6.86 -15.13 8.61
N PHE A 181 -8.18 -14.93 8.69
CA PHE A 181 -8.89 -13.87 7.96
C PHE A 181 -8.25 -12.47 8.15
N GLU A 182 -8.00 -12.08 9.38
CA GLU A 182 -7.39 -10.79 9.71
C GLU A 182 -5.88 -10.77 9.38
N LYS A 183 -5.19 -11.91 9.57
CA LYS A 183 -3.74 -12.00 9.34
C LYS A 183 -3.40 -11.87 7.87
N CYS A 184 -4.13 -12.52 6.96
CA CYS A 184 -3.87 -12.36 5.52
C CYS A 184 -4.15 -10.92 5.06
N ALA A 185 -5.18 -10.25 5.58
CA ALA A 185 -5.48 -8.86 5.28
C ALA A 185 -4.37 -7.91 5.75
N LEU A 186 -3.87 -8.12 6.99
CA LEU A 186 -2.75 -7.35 7.53
C LEU A 186 -1.47 -7.55 6.70
N MET A 187 -1.15 -8.79 6.34
CA MET A 187 0.01 -9.10 5.49
C MET A 187 -0.08 -8.46 4.11
N ALA A 188 -1.26 -8.45 3.49
CA ALA A 188 -1.48 -7.80 2.21
C ALA A 188 -1.24 -6.28 2.31
N LYS A 189 -1.68 -5.65 3.40
CA LYS A 189 -1.43 -4.23 3.68
C LYS A 189 0.06 -3.96 3.87
N GLU A 190 0.73 -4.78 4.65
CA GLU A 190 2.17 -4.66 4.90
C GLU A 190 2.99 -4.91 3.63
N ALA A 191 2.57 -5.84 2.75
CA ALA A 191 3.21 -6.11 1.47
C ALA A 191 3.25 -4.88 0.54
N LEU A 192 2.27 -3.98 0.61
CA LEU A 192 2.30 -2.71 -0.12
C LEU A 192 3.48 -1.81 0.27
N THR A 193 4.05 -2.01 1.44
CA THR A 193 5.16 -1.19 1.96
C THR A 193 6.53 -1.82 1.72
N ARG A 194 6.62 -2.88 0.92
CA ARG A 194 7.87 -3.39 0.41
C ARG A 194 8.33 -2.55 -0.78
N GLU A 195 9.63 -2.47 -0.97
CA GLU A 195 10.21 -1.74 -2.11
C GLU A 195 9.71 -2.32 -3.45
N ALA A 196 9.30 -1.46 -4.37
CA ALA A 196 8.95 -1.85 -5.72
C ALA A 196 10.17 -2.44 -6.43
N GLY A 197 10.01 -3.63 -7.01
CA GLY A 197 11.11 -4.40 -7.60
C GLY A 197 11.88 -5.27 -6.61
N SER A 198 11.55 -5.24 -5.32
CA SER A 198 12.03 -6.27 -4.37
C SER A 198 11.27 -7.57 -4.55
N HIS A 199 11.93 -8.68 -4.23
CA HIS A 199 11.31 -10.00 -4.29
C HIS A 199 11.41 -10.73 -2.96
N SER A 200 10.49 -11.68 -2.76
CA SER A 200 10.55 -12.59 -1.62
C SER A 200 11.82 -13.44 -1.66
N GLY A 201 12.41 -13.72 -0.51
CA GLY A 201 13.51 -14.68 -0.38
C GLY A 201 13.08 -16.15 -0.61
N THR A 202 11.79 -16.42 -0.68
CA THR A 202 11.23 -17.75 -0.95
C THR A 202 10.97 -17.92 -2.44
N THR A 203 11.62 -18.87 -3.10
CA THR A 203 11.61 -19.02 -4.57
C THR A 203 10.22 -19.05 -5.18
N TRP A 204 9.31 -19.91 -4.67
CA TRP A 204 7.97 -20.01 -5.26
C TRP A 204 7.14 -18.72 -5.08
N VAL A 205 7.42 -17.94 -4.04
CA VAL A 205 6.75 -16.64 -3.80
C VAL A 205 7.28 -15.61 -4.79
N LYS A 206 8.60 -15.57 -4.98
CA LYS A 206 9.23 -14.71 -6.00
C LYS A 206 8.68 -15.03 -7.40
N ASP A 207 8.64 -16.30 -7.76
CA ASP A 207 8.11 -16.73 -9.06
C ASP A 207 6.65 -16.28 -9.24
N LEU A 208 5.84 -16.37 -8.18
CA LEU A 208 4.46 -15.88 -8.19
C LEU A 208 4.39 -14.35 -8.34
N GLU A 209 5.24 -13.59 -7.65
CA GLU A 209 5.30 -12.12 -7.76
C GLU A 209 5.59 -11.71 -9.22
N GLU A 210 6.60 -12.33 -9.85
CA GLU A 210 7.01 -12.07 -11.24
C GLU A 210 5.92 -12.46 -12.23
N GLU A 211 5.38 -13.67 -12.12
CA GLU A 211 4.31 -14.18 -13.00
C GLU A 211 3.05 -13.29 -12.91
N MET A 212 2.67 -12.91 -11.70
CA MET A 212 1.45 -12.09 -11.51
C MET A 212 1.63 -10.69 -12.03
N LEU A 213 2.80 -10.06 -11.86
CA LEU A 213 3.08 -8.75 -12.45
C LEU A 213 2.97 -8.77 -13.97
N GLU A 214 3.58 -9.76 -14.61
CA GLU A 214 3.49 -9.95 -16.07
C GLU A 214 2.03 -10.18 -16.51
N THR A 215 1.30 -11.04 -15.81
CA THR A 215 -0.09 -11.38 -16.16
C THR A 215 -1.03 -10.18 -15.96
N ILE A 216 -0.87 -9.42 -14.89
CA ILE A 216 -1.65 -8.20 -14.61
C ILE A 216 -1.40 -7.16 -15.71
N ASN A 217 -0.16 -6.98 -16.14
CA ASN A 217 0.18 -6.03 -17.18
C ASN A 217 -0.41 -6.42 -18.55
N LYS A 218 -0.60 -7.71 -18.80
CA LYS A 218 -1.32 -8.21 -20.00
C LYS A 218 -2.84 -7.96 -19.98
N LEU A 219 -3.42 -7.54 -18.85
CA LEU A 219 -4.84 -7.18 -18.80
C LEU A 219 -5.17 -5.93 -19.62
N GLY A 220 -4.17 -5.11 -19.92
CA GLY A 220 -4.34 -3.93 -20.75
C GLY A 220 -5.16 -2.80 -20.13
N ILE A 221 -5.33 -2.78 -18.80
CA ILE A 221 -6.02 -1.70 -18.07
C ILE A 221 -5.23 -0.39 -18.25
N GLY A 222 -3.91 -0.47 -18.10
CA GLY A 222 -2.99 0.61 -18.41
C GLY A 222 -3.04 1.82 -17.49
N PRO A 223 -2.14 2.81 -17.69
CA PRO A 223 -2.08 4.02 -16.88
C PRO A 223 -3.40 4.79 -16.90
N GLY A 224 -3.86 5.23 -15.73
CA GLY A 224 -5.15 5.90 -15.57
C GLY A 224 -6.38 5.03 -15.88
N GLY A 225 -6.20 3.75 -16.21
CA GLY A 225 -7.28 2.88 -16.67
C GLY A 225 -7.72 3.15 -18.12
N LEU A 226 -6.87 3.80 -18.91
CA LEU A 226 -7.19 4.24 -20.28
C LEU A 226 -6.51 3.38 -21.36
N GLY A 227 -6.07 2.18 -20.98
CA GLY A 227 -5.36 1.26 -21.87
C GLY A 227 -3.85 1.43 -21.81
N GLY A 228 -3.14 0.36 -22.15
CA GLY A 228 -1.69 0.32 -22.16
C GLY A 228 -1.13 -0.94 -21.52
N THR A 229 0.18 -1.03 -21.50
CA THR A 229 0.92 -2.21 -21.02
C THR A 229 1.31 -2.14 -19.55
N THR A 230 1.16 -0.97 -18.90
CA THR A 230 1.51 -0.76 -17.50
C THR A 230 0.27 -0.65 -16.62
N THR A 231 -0.25 -1.77 -16.15
CA THR A 231 -1.38 -1.83 -15.22
C THR A 231 -0.91 -1.80 -13.76
N ALA A 232 0.22 -2.47 -13.46
CA ALA A 232 0.84 -2.50 -12.15
C ALA A 232 2.35 -2.26 -12.24
N LEU A 233 2.90 -1.66 -11.17
CA LEU A 233 4.34 -1.43 -10.99
C LEU A 233 5.01 -2.55 -10.18
N ALA A 234 4.27 -3.14 -9.25
CA ALA A 234 4.76 -4.23 -8.42
C ALA A 234 3.63 -5.12 -7.91
N VAL A 235 3.96 -6.39 -7.70
CA VAL A 235 3.18 -7.36 -6.94
C VAL A 235 4.08 -7.89 -5.83
N ASN A 236 3.68 -7.65 -4.59
CA ASN A 236 4.44 -8.07 -3.41
C ASN A 236 3.61 -9.07 -2.61
N VAL A 237 4.17 -10.23 -2.30
CA VAL A 237 3.47 -11.32 -1.61
C VAL A 237 4.13 -11.62 -0.27
N ASN A 238 3.35 -11.55 0.81
CA ASN A 238 3.74 -12.02 2.14
C ASN A 238 2.99 -13.31 2.47
N THR A 239 3.67 -14.25 3.14
CA THR A 239 3.09 -15.55 3.48
C THR A 239 3.19 -15.83 4.97
N TYR A 240 2.28 -16.64 5.49
CA TYR A 240 2.27 -17.09 6.86
C TYR A 240 1.70 -18.52 6.95
N PRO A 241 2.19 -19.36 7.89
CA PRO A 241 1.58 -20.67 8.15
C PRO A 241 0.07 -20.57 8.38
N THR A 242 -0.69 -21.55 7.89
CA THR A 242 -2.15 -21.55 7.99
C THR A 242 -2.68 -22.90 8.50
N HIS A 243 -3.95 -22.93 8.85
CA HIS A 243 -4.62 -24.16 9.24
C HIS A 243 -4.77 -25.10 8.04
N ILE A 244 -4.62 -26.42 8.27
CA ILE A 244 -4.66 -27.46 7.22
C ILE A 244 -5.93 -27.41 6.34
N ALA A 245 -7.04 -26.90 6.86
CA ALA A 245 -8.32 -26.83 6.17
C ALA A 245 -8.59 -25.48 5.49
N GLY A 246 -7.65 -24.54 5.50
CA GLY A 246 -7.86 -23.18 4.97
C GLY A 246 -6.76 -22.72 4.05
N LEU A 247 -7.10 -21.80 3.13
CA LEU A 247 -6.17 -21.05 2.29
C LEU A 247 -6.68 -19.60 2.16
N PRO A 248 -6.59 -18.79 3.24
CA PRO A 248 -7.00 -17.40 3.16
C PRO A 248 -6.03 -16.61 2.28
N VAL A 249 -6.58 -15.74 1.42
CA VAL A 249 -5.83 -14.85 0.53
C VAL A 249 -6.44 -13.46 0.60
N ALA A 250 -5.62 -12.47 0.87
CA ALA A 250 -6.04 -11.08 0.78
C ALA A 250 -5.24 -10.36 -0.32
N VAL A 251 -5.92 -9.49 -1.05
CA VAL A 251 -5.32 -8.63 -2.07
C VAL A 251 -5.65 -7.19 -1.71
N ASN A 252 -4.64 -6.42 -1.34
CA ASN A 252 -4.77 -5.01 -1.04
C ASN A 252 -4.21 -4.19 -2.20
N ILE A 253 -5.02 -3.31 -2.76
CA ILE A 253 -4.65 -2.51 -3.92
C ILE A 253 -4.19 -1.12 -3.47
N CYS A 254 -3.09 -0.64 -4.04
CA CYS A 254 -2.65 0.74 -3.92
C CYS A 254 -2.51 1.38 -5.30
N CYS A 255 -2.80 2.67 -5.40
CA CYS A 255 -2.61 3.44 -6.64
C CYS A 255 -1.12 3.74 -6.88
N HIS A 256 -0.81 4.42 -7.97
CA HIS A 256 0.55 4.86 -8.31
C HIS A 256 1.21 5.75 -7.23
N VAL A 257 0.42 6.39 -6.36
CA VAL A 257 0.94 7.13 -5.19
C VAL A 257 1.03 6.16 -4.00
N ASN A 258 1.82 5.10 -4.14
CA ASN A 258 2.17 4.21 -3.04
C ASN A 258 3.31 4.83 -2.23
N ARG A 259 2.99 5.30 -1.04
CA ARG A 259 3.86 6.14 -0.21
C ARG A 259 3.99 5.58 1.20
N HIS A 260 5.22 5.52 1.67
CA HIS A 260 5.51 5.19 3.07
C HIS A 260 6.89 5.71 3.46
N ILE A 261 7.10 5.88 4.76
CA ILE A 261 8.36 6.31 5.34
C ILE A 261 8.66 5.48 6.57
N ILE A 262 9.91 5.07 6.71
CA ILE A 262 10.42 4.31 7.84
C ILE A 262 11.40 5.19 8.63
N ARG A 263 11.31 5.12 9.96
CA ARG A 263 12.28 5.70 10.89
C ARG A 263 12.55 4.70 12.03
N GLU A 264 13.79 4.64 12.45
CA GLU A 264 14.23 3.94 13.66
C GLU A 264 14.52 4.95 14.75
N VAL A 265 14.10 4.64 15.97
CA VAL A 265 14.29 5.46 17.18
C VAL A 265 14.91 4.58 18.27
#